data_2c201088e2f73343a2c3b61f42a3f2fa
#
_entry.id   2c201088e2f73343a2c3b61f42a3f2fa
#
_cell.length_a   1.000
_cell.length_b   1.000
_cell.length_c   1.000
_cell.angle_alpha   90.00
_cell.angle_beta   90.00
_cell.angle_gamma   90.00
#
_symmetry.space_group_name_H-M   'P 1'
#
loop_
_entity.id
_entity.type
_entity.pdbx_description
1 polymer ?
#
loop_
_entity_poly.entity_id
_entity_poly.type
_entity_poly.pdbx_seq_one_letter_code
_entity_poly.pdbx_strand_id
1 'polypeptide(L)'
;MAKQILFNEDARVALKRGIDKLAEAVAMTLGPRGRAVVIEKGYGAPQVTFDGVTVAKEIELENKFENLGADLIKQAADKTNDNVGDGTTTSVVLAHAMIDEGEKTIREKGFNVIQLAEELAKAGAGVITALEKQREVINDNKKIEEVATLSAKDHAVGKLIAQVMEKVGREGVVTIEDSNTAANSYEVVEGMQFDRGYISPYMVTNAERMVSELQEPFVLVTDKKISSIKELLPLLKKMIEAGKKELVIIAEEVDGEALATLVVNKLRGIFTALAVKAPGFGDRKK
;
A
#
# COMPACT_ATOMS: atom_id res chain seq x y z
N MET A 1 18.50 -24.09 -7.92
CA MET A 1 19.66 -23.37 -8.49
C MET A 1 20.78 -23.34 -7.48
N ALA A 2 22.05 -23.51 -7.91
CA ALA A 2 23.22 -23.36 -7.04
C ALA A 2 23.34 -21.90 -6.60
N LYS A 3 23.62 -21.67 -5.30
CA LYS A 3 23.85 -20.34 -4.74
C LYS A 3 25.28 -19.91 -5.06
N GLN A 4 25.44 -18.67 -5.50
CA GLN A 4 26.74 -18.02 -5.63
C GLN A 4 27.01 -17.23 -4.34
N ILE A 5 28.25 -17.23 -3.88
CA ILE A 5 28.65 -16.55 -2.65
C ILE A 5 29.80 -15.62 -2.98
N LEU A 6 29.70 -14.38 -2.50
CA LEU A 6 30.73 -13.36 -2.61
C LEU A 6 31.03 -12.81 -1.22
N PHE A 7 32.27 -12.44 -0.92
CA PHE A 7 32.70 -12.02 0.41
C PHE A 7 33.43 -10.68 0.38
N ASN A 8 33.52 -10.06 1.54
CA ASN A 8 34.34 -8.89 1.82
C ASN A 8 34.10 -7.70 0.87
N GLU A 9 35.17 -7.11 0.38
CA GLU A 9 35.16 -5.90 -0.44
C GLU A 9 34.43 -6.13 -1.78
N ASP A 10 34.65 -7.27 -2.42
CA ASP A 10 34.02 -7.58 -3.69
C ASP A 10 32.49 -7.63 -3.58
N ALA A 11 31.97 -8.16 -2.46
CA ALA A 11 30.55 -8.17 -2.19
C ALA A 11 30.00 -6.74 -2.01
N ARG A 12 30.69 -5.90 -1.24
CA ARG A 12 30.29 -4.50 -1.02
C ARG A 12 30.28 -3.68 -2.30
N VAL A 13 31.36 -3.79 -3.09
CA VAL A 13 31.46 -3.08 -4.37
C VAL A 13 30.38 -3.51 -5.34
N ALA A 14 30.06 -4.79 -5.43
CA ALA A 14 29.00 -5.29 -6.31
C ALA A 14 27.63 -4.77 -5.86
N LEU A 15 27.30 -4.85 -4.56
CA LEU A 15 26.05 -4.31 -4.01
C LEU A 15 25.95 -2.81 -4.26
N LYS A 16 27.03 -2.04 -3.97
CA LYS A 16 27.06 -0.59 -4.17
C LYS A 16 26.80 -0.19 -5.62
N ARG A 17 27.41 -0.89 -6.58
CA ARG A 17 27.16 -0.63 -8.00
C ARG A 17 25.69 -0.82 -8.37
N GLY A 18 25.02 -1.84 -7.81
CA GLY A 18 23.62 -2.05 -8.04
C GLY A 18 22.74 -0.94 -7.44
N ILE A 19 23.06 -0.53 -6.21
CA ILE A 19 22.42 0.60 -5.53
C ILE A 19 22.56 1.87 -6.37
N ASP A 20 23.78 2.18 -6.85
CA ASP A 20 24.07 3.37 -7.64
C ASP A 20 23.27 3.40 -8.94
N LYS A 21 23.28 2.30 -9.70
CA LYS A 21 22.55 2.21 -10.97
C LYS A 21 21.07 2.47 -10.81
N LEU A 22 20.45 1.88 -9.79
CA LEU A 22 19.02 2.09 -9.54
C LEU A 22 18.75 3.51 -9.07
N ALA A 23 19.54 4.01 -8.11
CA ALA A 23 19.35 5.33 -7.56
C ALA A 23 19.54 6.43 -8.61
N GLU A 24 20.53 6.32 -9.49
CA GLU A 24 20.75 7.26 -10.61
C GLU A 24 19.54 7.28 -11.56
N ALA A 25 19.02 6.12 -11.94
CA ALA A 25 17.87 6.05 -12.82
C ALA A 25 16.61 6.67 -12.19
N VAL A 26 16.35 6.37 -10.93
CA VAL A 26 15.21 6.92 -10.17
C VAL A 26 15.37 8.42 -9.95
N ALA A 27 16.58 8.89 -9.61
CA ALA A 27 16.87 10.31 -9.36
C ALA A 27 16.60 11.20 -10.59
N MET A 28 16.65 10.65 -11.81
CA MET A 28 16.33 11.39 -13.03
C MET A 28 14.89 11.90 -13.04
N THR A 29 13.98 11.28 -12.30
CA THR A 29 12.57 11.68 -12.21
C THR A 29 12.30 12.74 -11.13
N LEU A 30 13.30 13.12 -10.32
CA LEU A 30 13.14 13.99 -9.16
C LEU A 30 12.88 15.45 -9.52
N GLY A 31 11.88 16.03 -8.85
CA GLY A 31 11.62 17.46 -8.81
C GLY A 31 11.02 18.05 -10.08
N PRO A 32 10.91 19.41 -10.15
CA PRO A 32 10.20 20.09 -11.24
C PRO A 32 10.93 20.02 -12.58
N ARG A 33 12.20 19.63 -12.58
CA ARG A 33 12.99 19.35 -13.78
C ARG A 33 13.19 17.85 -14.02
N GLY A 34 12.44 17.01 -13.33
CA GLY A 34 12.46 15.55 -13.52
C GLY A 34 12.21 15.17 -14.98
N ARG A 35 12.95 14.19 -15.46
CA ARG A 35 12.88 13.70 -16.83
C ARG A 35 12.12 12.39 -16.87
N ALA A 36 11.50 12.12 -18.01
CA ALA A 36 10.94 10.80 -18.27
C ALA A 36 12.06 9.77 -18.42
N VAL A 37 11.81 8.59 -17.89
CA VAL A 37 12.63 7.39 -18.12
C VAL A 37 11.88 6.51 -19.11
N VAL A 38 12.61 6.00 -20.10
CA VAL A 38 12.08 5.05 -21.08
C VAL A 38 12.48 3.66 -20.64
N ILE A 39 11.51 2.81 -20.41
CA ILE A 39 11.70 1.44 -19.95
C ILE A 39 11.36 0.52 -21.12
N GLU A 40 12.31 -0.34 -21.48
CA GLU A 40 12.08 -1.41 -22.43
C GLU A 40 11.22 -2.50 -21.78
N LYS A 41 10.13 -2.86 -22.44
CA LYS A 41 9.31 -4.02 -22.04
C LYS A 41 9.72 -5.21 -22.91
N GLY A 42 9.93 -6.35 -22.30
CA GLY A 42 10.26 -7.59 -23.04
C GLY A 42 9.17 -7.98 -24.06
N TYR A 43 8.01 -7.36 -23.99
CA TYR A 43 6.90 -7.48 -24.94
C TYR A 43 6.11 -6.16 -25.03
N GLY A 44 5.85 -5.71 -26.26
CA GLY A 44 5.08 -4.50 -26.51
C GLY A 44 5.91 -3.24 -26.73
N ALA A 45 5.27 -2.08 -26.65
CA ALA A 45 5.94 -0.80 -26.79
C ALA A 45 6.70 -0.40 -25.53
N PRO A 46 7.83 0.34 -25.66
CA PRO A 46 8.52 0.91 -24.50
C PRO A 46 7.59 1.76 -23.65
N GLN A 47 7.73 1.67 -22.34
CA GLN A 47 6.98 2.49 -21.39
C GLN A 47 7.77 3.74 -21.06
N VAL A 48 7.11 4.91 -21.19
CA VAL A 48 7.66 6.20 -20.75
C VAL A 48 7.01 6.57 -19.41
N THR A 49 7.82 6.81 -18.39
CA THR A 49 7.31 7.18 -17.06
C THR A 49 8.14 8.26 -16.41
N PHE A 50 7.50 9.07 -15.58
CA PHE A 50 8.11 10.05 -14.68
C PHE A 50 8.07 9.59 -13.22
N ASP A 51 7.46 8.45 -12.97
CA ASP A 51 7.27 7.93 -11.61
C ASP A 51 8.45 7.09 -11.16
N GLY A 52 9.07 7.52 -10.06
CA GLY A 52 10.26 6.87 -9.53
C GLY A 52 10.03 5.44 -9.03
N VAL A 53 8.85 5.13 -8.46
CA VAL A 53 8.57 3.76 -8.00
C VAL A 53 8.37 2.81 -9.18
N THR A 54 7.74 3.27 -10.25
CA THR A 54 7.62 2.50 -11.49
C THR A 54 9.00 2.21 -12.08
N VAL A 55 9.87 3.22 -12.15
CA VAL A 55 11.26 3.01 -12.60
C VAL A 55 11.97 2.01 -11.71
N ALA A 56 11.88 2.15 -10.39
CA ALA A 56 12.54 1.25 -9.45
C ALA A 56 12.09 -0.21 -9.62
N LYS A 57 10.79 -0.45 -9.79
CA LYS A 57 10.22 -1.80 -9.93
C LYS A 57 10.67 -2.52 -11.20
N GLU A 58 10.86 -1.79 -12.28
CA GLU A 58 11.20 -2.36 -13.59
C GLU A 58 12.70 -2.58 -13.80
N ILE A 59 13.56 -2.03 -12.94
CA ILE A 59 15.00 -2.22 -13.08
C ILE A 59 15.39 -3.61 -12.61
N GLU A 60 15.94 -4.39 -13.53
CA GLU A 60 16.61 -5.66 -13.31
C GLU A 60 18.01 -5.62 -13.94
N LEU A 61 19.02 -6.03 -13.18
CA LEU A 61 20.42 -6.02 -13.62
C LEU A 61 20.88 -7.43 -13.94
N GLU A 62 21.65 -7.59 -15.04
CA GLU A 62 22.20 -8.87 -15.46
C GLU A 62 23.12 -9.52 -14.40
N ASN A 63 23.92 -8.71 -13.73
CA ASN A 63 24.78 -9.19 -12.66
C ASN A 63 23.94 -9.41 -11.39
N LYS A 64 23.86 -10.66 -10.94
CA LYS A 64 23.04 -11.08 -9.80
C LYS A 64 23.42 -10.38 -8.48
N PHE A 65 24.68 -10.08 -8.27
CA PHE A 65 25.13 -9.39 -7.05
C PHE A 65 24.79 -7.90 -7.10
N GLU A 66 24.92 -7.27 -8.26
CA GLU A 66 24.48 -5.90 -8.46
C GLU A 66 22.96 -5.80 -8.35
N ASN A 67 22.23 -6.79 -8.91
CA ASN A 67 20.78 -6.84 -8.79
C ASN A 67 20.31 -6.93 -7.32
N LEU A 68 21.01 -7.71 -6.47
CA LEU A 68 20.72 -7.70 -5.03
C LEU A 68 20.88 -6.31 -4.39
N GLY A 69 21.88 -5.55 -4.82
CA GLY A 69 22.04 -4.15 -4.38
C GLY A 69 20.87 -3.27 -4.81
N ALA A 70 20.45 -3.38 -6.07
CA ALA A 70 19.27 -2.69 -6.58
C ALA A 70 18.00 -3.10 -5.80
N ASP A 71 17.80 -4.37 -5.52
CA ASP A 71 16.64 -4.88 -4.77
C ASP A 71 16.62 -4.37 -3.32
N LEU A 72 17.79 -4.18 -2.69
CA LEU A 72 17.85 -3.61 -1.35
C LEU A 72 17.35 -2.16 -1.30
N ILE A 73 17.80 -1.30 -2.22
CA ILE A 73 17.37 0.12 -2.22
C ILE A 73 15.95 0.28 -2.78
N LYS A 74 15.48 -0.63 -3.64
CA LYS A 74 14.09 -0.69 -4.11
C LYS A 74 13.09 -0.76 -2.96
N GLN A 75 13.44 -1.44 -1.86
CA GLN A 75 12.59 -1.53 -0.67
C GLN A 75 12.27 -0.17 -0.05
N ALA A 76 13.14 0.84 -0.21
CA ALA A 76 12.85 2.19 0.27
C ALA A 76 11.70 2.83 -0.52
N ALA A 77 11.67 2.64 -1.84
CA ALA A 77 10.56 3.09 -2.67
C ALA A 77 9.26 2.34 -2.35
N ASP A 78 9.31 1.01 -2.26
CA ASP A 78 8.15 0.16 -2.01
C ASP A 78 7.49 0.49 -0.66
N LYS A 79 8.26 0.54 0.42
CA LYS A 79 7.74 0.91 1.75
C LYS A 79 7.11 2.30 1.77
N THR A 80 7.75 3.28 1.11
CA THR A 80 7.20 4.64 1.03
C THR A 80 5.90 4.65 0.23
N ASN A 81 5.86 3.95 -0.90
CA ASN A 81 4.66 3.82 -1.70
C ASN A 81 3.51 3.17 -0.92
N ASP A 82 3.78 2.08 -0.21
CA ASP A 82 2.75 1.33 0.51
C ASP A 82 2.18 2.10 1.71
N ASN A 83 3.01 2.90 2.38
CA ASN A 83 2.60 3.65 3.56
C ASN A 83 1.99 5.01 3.23
N VAL A 84 2.50 5.70 2.22
CA VAL A 84 2.19 7.12 1.95
C VAL A 84 1.64 7.33 0.54
N GLY A 85 2.12 6.57 -0.45
CA GLY A 85 1.75 6.72 -1.86
C GLY A 85 2.50 7.83 -2.60
N ASP A 86 3.36 8.60 -1.93
CA ASP A 86 4.16 9.68 -2.51
C ASP A 86 5.53 9.77 -1.83
N GLY A 87 6.49 10.50 -2.45
CA GLY A 87 7.84 10.67 -1.92
C GLY A 87 8.78 9.50 -2.19
N THR A 88 8.41 8.57 -3.05
CA THR A 88 9.18 7.36 -3.39
C THR A 88 10.55 7.68 -3.99
N THR A 89 10.61 8.60 -4.93
CA THR A 89 11.88 9.08 -5.52
C THR A 89 12.78 9.72 -4.46
N THR A 90 12.20 10.56 -3.59
CA THR A 90 12.95 11.22 -2.50
C THR A 90 13.52 10.20 -1.53
N SER A 91 12.77 9.16 -1.16
CA SER A 91 13.22 8.11 -0.24
C SER A 91 14.41 7.32 -0.81
N VAL A 92 14.39 7.00 -2.11
CA VAL A 92 15.52 6.34 -2.79
C VAL A 92 16.76 7.23 -2.80
N VAL A 93 16.60 8.51 -3.17
CA VAL A 93 17.73 9.47 -3.21
C VAL A 93 18.35 9.67 -1.84
N LEU A 94 17.53 9.81 -0.79
CA LEU A 94 18.02 9.93 0.58
C LEU A 94 18.71 8.65 1.06
N ALA A 95 18.14 7.48 0.79
CA ALA A 95 18.75 6.20 1.14
C ALA A 95 20.11 6.04 0.43
N HIS A 96 20.19 6.37 -0.86
CA HIS A 96 21.42 6.35 -1.62
C HIS A 96 22.48 7.27 -1.02
N ALA A 97 22.12 8.54 -0.72
CA ALA A 97 23.04 9.51 -0.12
C ALA A 97 23.56 9.05 1.24
N MET A 98 22.71 8.46 2.09
CA MET A 98 23.12 7.90 3.39
C MET A 98 24.08 6.73 3.23
N ILE A 99 23.84 5.85 2.25
CA ILE A 99 24.71 4.70 1.97
C ILE A 99 26.07 5.20 1.45
N ASP A 100 26.07 6.15 0.51
CA ASP A 100 27.29 6.70 -0.11
C ASP A 100 28.18 7.38 0.92
N GLU A 101 27.64 8.29 1.73
CA GLU A 101 28.37 8.97 2.80
C GLU A 101 28.78 8.04 3.95
N GLY A 102 27.93 7.04 4.26
CA GLY A 102 28.23 6.01 5.24
C GLY A 102 29.43 5.14 4.80
N GLU A 103 29.44 4.70 3.55
CA GLU A 103 30.55 3.93 3.00
C GLU A 103 31.87 4.71 3.01
N LYS A 104 31.83 5.98 2.58
CA LYS A 104 33.00 6.87 2.65
C LYS A 104 33.52 7.02 4.08
N THR A 105 32.62 7.22 5.04
CA THR A 105 32.96 7.37 6.45
C THR A 105 33.62 6.13 7.02
N ILE A 106 33.12 4.95 6.69
CA ILE A 106 33.71 3.67 7.11
C ILE A 106 35.10 3.52 6.50
N ARG A 107 35.24 3.75 5.19
CA ARG A 107 36.50 3.53 4.45
C ARG A 107 37.59 4.54 4.80
N GLU A 108 37.25 5.83 4.89
CA GLU A 108 38.22 6.89 5.08
C GLU A 108 38.57 7.18 6.54
N LYS A 109 37.58 7.03 7.43
CA LYS A 109 37.71 7.36 8.84
C LYS A 109 37.78 6.14 9.75
N GLY A 110 37.62 4.93 9.21
CA GLY A 110 37.70 3.69 9.98
C GLY A 110 36.59 3.52 11.02
N PHE A 111 35.41 4.13 10.81
CA PHE A 111 34.29 4.01 11.73
C PHE A 111 33.77 2.57 11.80
N ASN A 112 33.36 2.17 13.00
CA ASN A 112 32.68 0.89 13.20
C ASN A 112 31.29 0.92 12.58
N VAL A 113 30.99 -0.07 11.74
CA VAL A 113 29.72 -0.15 10.98
C VAL A 113 28.50 -0.19 11.91
N ILE A 114 28.57 -0.91 13.05
CA ILE A 114 27.47 -1.06 14.00
C ILE A 114 27.19 0.29 14.68
N GLN A 115 28.24 0.96 15.14
CA GLN A 115 28.12 2.29 15.76
C GLN A 115 27.57 3.33 14.79
N LEU A 116 28.02 3.30 13.52
CA LEU A 116 27.49 4.20 12.50
C LEU A 116 25.99 3.96 12.24
N ALA A 117 25.56 2.72 12.19
CA ALA A 117 24.15 2.38 12.01
C ALA A 117 23.28 2.87 13.20
N GLU A 118 23.75 2.71 14.43
CA GLU A 118 23.08 3.22 15.63
C GLU A 118 22.98 4.75 15.65
N GLU A 119 24.05 5.44 15.29
CA GLU A 119 24.05 6.90 15.24
C GLU A 119 23.18 7.45 14.09
N LEU A 120 23.14 6.78 12.95
CA LEU A 120 22.20 7.10 11.86
C LEU A 120 20.74 6.95 12.29
N ALA A 121 20.41 5.89 13.03
CA ALA A 121 19.06 5.70 13.55
C ALA A 121 18.66 6.80 14.54
N LYS A 122 19.56 7.19 15.45
CA LYS A 122 19.34 8.31 16.40
C LYS A 122 19.17 9.65 15.67
N ALA A 123 20.05 9.92 14.71
CA ALA A 123 19.97 11.15 13.90
C ALA A 123 18.66 11.21 13.11
N GLY A 124 18.22 10.07 12.54
CA GLY A 124 16.95 9.95 11.85
C GLY A 124 15.76 10.33 12.72
N ALA A 125 15.71 9.88 13.97
CA ALA A 125 14.67 10.26 14.92
C ALA A 125 14.64 11.78 15.17
N GLY A 126 15.82 12.42 15.26
CA GLY A 126 15.94 13.87 15.38
C GLY A 126 15.41 14.63 14.15
N VAL A 127 15.70 14.11 12.95
CA VAL A 127 15.20 14.68 11.69
C VAL A 127 13.68 14.56 11.61
N ILE A 128 13.12 13.40 11.97
CA ILE A 128 11.65 13.19 12.01
C ILE A 128 10.99 14.22 12.92
N THR A 129 11.52 14.41 14.14
CA THR A 129 10.98 15.40 15.08
C THR A 129 11.05 16.85 14.51
N ALA A 130 12.10 17.18 13.75
CA ALA A 130 12.22 18.48 13.10
C ALA A 130 11.21 18.64 11.95
N LEU A 131 11.01 17.60 11.16
CA LEU A 131 10.00 17.57 10.08
C LEU A 131 8.58 17.70 10.61
N GLU A 132 8.25 17.04 11.72
CA GLU A 132 6.93 17.16 12.37
C GLU A 132 6.61 18.60 12.79
N LYS A 133 7.61 19.37 13.19
CA LYS A 133 7.44 20.79 13.52
C LYS A 133 7.24 21.68 12.29
N GLN A 134 7.73 21.26 11.14
CA GLN A 134 7.67 22.02 9.88
C GLN A 134 6.48 21.61 9.02
N ARG A 135 5.85 20.47 9.31
CA ARG A 135 4.71 19.99 8.52
C ARG A 135 3.56 20.99 8.56
N GLU A 136 2.92 21.16 7.43
CA GLU A 136 1.69 21.92 7.29
C GLU A 136 0.50 20.98 7.11
N VAL A 137 -0.53 21.15 7.93
CA VAL A 137 -1.76 20.35 7.79
C VAL A 137 -2.61 20.94 6.68
N ILE A 138 -2.89 20.11 5.67
CA ILE A 138 -3.74 20.49 4.54
C ILE A 138 -5.20 20.43 4.95
N ASN A 139 -5.86 21.59 5.05
CA ASN A 139 -7.25 21.72 5.45
C ASN A 139 -8.14 22.37 4.35
N ASP A 140 -7.54 22.89 3.30
CA ASP A 140 -8.16 23.67 2.25
C ASP A 140 -8.23 22.88 0.95
N ASN A 141 -9.39 22.93 0.27
CA ASN A 141 -9.62 22.28 -1.02
C ASN A 141 -8.62 22.73 -2.10
N LYS A 142 -8.19 24.01 -2.07
CA LYS A 142 -7.21 24.53 -2.98
C LYS A 142 -5.86 23.82 -2.84
N LYS A 143 -5.41 23.57 -1.61
CA LYS A 143 -4.18 22.81 -1.35
C LYS A 143 -4.31 21.35 -1.74
N ILE A 144 -5.50 20.76 -1.59
CA ILE A 144 -5.77 19.39 -2.09
C ILE A 144 -5.64 19.36 -3.62
N GLU A 145 -6.20 20.36 -4.33
CA GLU A 145 -6.06 20.49 -5.78
C GLU A 145 -4.59 20.66 -6.21
N GLU A 146 -3.82 21.49 -5.48
CA GLU A 146 -2.39 21.69 -5.74
C GLU A 146 -1.60 20.39 -5.60
N VAL A 147 -1.82 19.62 -4.54
CA VAL A 147 -1.17 18.32 -4.30
C VAL A 147 -1.58 17.30 -5.35
N ALA A 148 -2.87 17.20 -5.65
CA ALA A 148 -3.39 16.27 -6.65
C ALA A 148 -2.88 16.62 -8.04
N THR A 149 -2.79 17.91 -8.40
CA THR A 149 -2.21 18.39 -9.66
C THR A 149 -0.74 18.04 -9.78
N LEU A 150 0.02 18.21 -8.69
CA LEU A 150 1.45 17.87 -8.65
C LEU A 150 1.66 16.37 -8.85
N SER A 151 0.85 15.54 -8.21
CA SER A 151 0.93 14.09 -8.30
C SER A 151 0.52 13.57 -9.68
N ALA A 152 -0.62 14.05 -10.21
CA ALA A 152 -1.15 13.66 -11.52
C ALA A 152 -0.38 14.30 -12.69
N LYS A 153 0.36 15.40 -12.45
CA LYS A 153 0.98 16.27 -13.48
C LYS A 153 -0.02 16.81 -14.51
N ASP A 154 -1.28 16.90 -14.12
CA ASP A 154 -2.40 17.37 -14.93
C ASP A 154 -3.38 18.17 -14.06
N HIS A 155 -3.62 19.43 -14.44
CA HIS A 155 -4.52 20.32 -13.72
C HIS A 155 -5.99 19.88 -13.77
N ALA A 156 -6.43 19.28 -14.87
CA ALA A 156 -7.81 18.83 -15.01
C ALA A 156 -8.08 17.63 -14.08
N VAL A 157 -7.14 16.70 -14.01
CA VAL A 157 -7.19 15.56 -13.10
C VAL A 157 -7.09 16.02 -11.64
N GLY A 158 -6.18 16.93 -11.32
CA GLY A 158 -6.04 17.49 -9.98
C GLY A 158 -7.31 18.16 -9.47
N LYS A 159 -7.96 18.95 -10.31
CA LYS A 159 -9.24 19.58 -10.00
C LYS A 159 -10.36 18.55 -9.80
N LEU A 160 -10.41 17.53 -10.66
CA LEU A 160 -11.39 16.44 -10.54
C LEU A 160 -11.23 15.70 -9.19
N ILE A 161 -10.01 15.35 -8.80
CA ILE A 161 -9.72 14.70 -7.53
C ILE A 161 -10.14 15.60 -6.36
N ALA A 162 -9.83 16.90 -6.39
CA ALA A 162 -10.24 17.83 -5.34
C ALA A 162 -11.76 17.92 -5.19
N GLN A 163 -12.50 17.92 -6.29
CA GLN A 163 -13.97 17.88 -6.29
C GLN A 163 -14.52 16.58 -5.71
N VAL A 164 -13.88 15.44 -6.01
CA VAL A 164 -14.27 14.15 -5.44
C VAL A 164 -14.01 14.14 -3.94
N MET A 165 -12.84 14.59 -3.49
CA MET A 165 -12.48 14.68 -2.07
C MET A 165 -13.42 15.62 -1.28
N GLU A 166 -13.88 16.70 -1.90
CA GLU A 166 -14.88 17.59 -1.28
C GLU A 166 -16.22 16.88 -1.04
N LYS A 167 -16.63 16.01 -1.96
CA LYS A 167 -17.90 15.27 -1.87
C LYS A 167 -17.84 14.09 -0.92
N VAL A 168 -16.76 13.30 -0.95
CA VAL A 168 -16.64 12.10 -0.13
C VAL A 168 -16.08 12.39 1.26
N GLY A 169 -15.49 13.56 1.45
CA GLY A 169 -14.84 13.95 2.70
C GLY A 169 -13.45 13.34 2.87
N ARG A 170 -12.78 13.71 3.98
CA ARG A 170 -11.39 13.30 4.23
C ARG A 170 -11.20 11.82 4.52
N GLU A 171 -12.19 11.22 5.13
CA GLU A 171 -12.20 9.79 5.46
C GLU A 171 -12.73 8.94 4.31
N GLY A 172 -13.13 9.58 3.21
CA GLY A 172 -13.65 8.90 2.02
C GLY A 172 -12.54 8.19 1.25
N VAL A 173 -12.88 7.05 0.71
CA VAL A 173 -11.97 6.26 -0.14
C VAL A 173 -12.19 6.67 -1.59
N VAL A 174 -11.12 7.03 -2.28
CA VAL A 174 -11.12 7.35 -3.71
C VAL A 174 -10.35 6.25 -4.44
N THR A 175 -11.02 5.58 -5.37
CA THR A 175 -10.42 4.58 -6.26
C THR A 175 -10.36 5.13 -7.68
N ILE A 176 -9.38 4.68 -8.45
CA ILE A 176 -9.19 5.05 -9.85
C ILE A 176 -9.33 3.78 -10.67
N GLU A 177 -10.22 3.83 -11.66
CA GLU A 177 -10.51 2.70 -12.55
C GLU A 177 -10.49 3.19 -14.01
N ASP A 178 -10.18 2.28 -14.92
CA ASP A 178 -10.24 2.58 -16.35
C ASP A 178 -11.70 2.76 -16.81
N SER A 179 -11.94 3.85 -17.53
CA SER A 179 -13.27 4.16 -18.09
C SER A 179 -13.39 3.68 -19.53
N ASN A 180 -14.56 3.18 -19.88
CA ASN A 180 -14.92 2.88 -21.28
C ASN A 180 -15.35 4.13 -22.05
N THR A 181 -15.33 5.31 -21.44
CA THR A 181 -15.71 6.58 -22.06
C THR A 181 -14.48 7.42 -22.44
N ALA A 182 -14.63 8.34 -23.38
CA ALA A 182 -13.54 9.22 -23.81
C ALA A 182 -13.20 10.35 -22.82
N ALA A 183 -14.01 10.55 -21.80
CA ALA A 183 -13.84 11.61 -20.80
C ALA A 183 -13.67 11.03 -19.41
N ASN A 184 -12.87 11.72 -18.59
CA ASN A 184 -12.77 11.41 -17.15
C ASN A 184 -14.09 11.78 -16.47
N SER A 185 -14.61 10.86 -15.66
CA SER A 185 -15.81 11.05 -14.85
C SER A 185 -15.60 10.48 -13.45
N TYR A 186 -16.49 10.81 -12.55
CA TYR A 186 -16.49 10.21 -11.21
C TYR A 186 -17.92 9.81 -10.81
N GLU A 187 -18.00 8.79 -9.99
CA GLU A 187 -19.22 8.35 -9.35
C GLU A 187 -19.01 8.35 -7.84
N VAL A 188 -20.01 8.82 -7.10
CA VAL A 188 -19.98 8.79 -5.63
C VAL A 188 -20.92 7.69 -5.17
N VAL A 189 -20.38 6.73 -4.44
CA VAL A 189 -21.13 5.61 -3.85
C VAL A 189 -21.22 5.84 -2.35
N GLU A 190 -22.41 5.75 -1.78
CA GLU A 190 -22.57 5.78 -0.34
C GLU A 190 -22.16 4.43 0.23
N GLY A 191 -21.10 4.43 1.05
CA GLY A 191 -20.49 3.23 1.60
C GLY A 191 -19.14 2.92 0.97
N MET A 192 -18.71 1.67 1.05
CA MET A 192 -17.43 1.20 0.51
C MET A 192 -17.67 0.03 -0.44
N GLN A 193 -17.22 0.18 -1.69
CA GLN A 193 -17.18 -0.90 -2.66
C GLN A 193 -15.79 -1.51 -2.70
N PHE A 194 -15.71 -2.84 -2.70
CA PHE A 194 -14.45 -3.57 -2.82
C PHE A 194 -14.66 -4.87 -3.62
N ASP A 195 -13.58 -5.41 -4.14
CA ASP A 195 -13.53 -6.48 -5.15
C ASP A 195 -13.85 -7.88 -4.63
N ARG A 196 -13.99 -8.05 -3.30
CA ARG A 196 -14.22 -9.35 -2.68
C ARG A 196 -15.61 -9.45 -2.07
N GLY A 197 -16.36 -10.44 -2.52
CA GLY A 197 -17.70 -10.75 -2.00
C GLY A 197 -17.67 -11.67 -0.78
N TYR A 198 -18.79 -12.36 -0.58
CA TYR A 198 -18.97 -13.31 0.52
C TYR A 198 -17.96 -14.47 0.49
N ILE A 199 -17.52 -14.91 1.66
CA ILE A 199 -16.54 -16.00 1.81
C ILE A 199 -17.15 -17.36 1.42
N SER A 200 -18.45 -17.53 1.59
CA SER A 200 -19.14 -18.80 1.31
C SER A 200 -20.45 -18.58 0.54
N PRO A 201 -20.69 -19.37 -0.53
CA PRO A 201 -21.97 -19.32 -1.28
C PRO A 201 -23.20 -19.55 -0.42
N TYR A 202 -23.08 -20.25 0.71
CA TYR A 202 -24.19 -20.48 1.64
C TYR A 202 -24.61 -19.24 2.42
N MET A 203 -23.89 -18.13 2.28
CA MET A 203 -24.20 -16.84 2.90
C MET A 203 -25.14 -15.97 2.05
N VAL A 204 -25.47 -16.38 0.82
CA VAL A 204 -26.42 -15.65 -0.04
C VAL A 204 -27.83 -15.64 0.56
N THR A 205 -28.49 -14.47 0.53
CA THR A 205 -29.87 -14.31 0.94
C THR A 205 -30.85 -14.53 -0.22
N ASN A 206 -30.42 -14.29 -1.45
CA ASN A 206 -31.16 -14.56 -2.68
C ASN A 206 -30.36 -15.50 -3.58
N ALA A 207 -30.78 -16.76 -3.64
CA ALA A 207 -30.09 -17.82 -4.38
C ALA A 207 -30.19 -17.66 -5.90
N GLU A 208 -31.29 -17.09 -6.43
CA GLU A 208 -31.46 -16.89 -7.87
C GLU A 208 -30.48 -15.84 -8.43
N ARG A 209 -30.29 -14.77 -7.68
CA ARG A 209 -29.40 -13.67 -8.08
C ARG A 209 -27.97 -13.82 -7.53
N MET A 210 -27.73 -14.83 -6.68
CA MET A 210 -26.46 -15.04 -5.99
C MET A 210 -25.96 -13.81 -5.23
N VAL A 211 -26.88 -13.09 -4.58
CA VAL A 211 -26.56 -11.88 -3.80
C VAL A 211 -26.90 -12.08 -2.32
N SER A 212 -26.21 -11.36 -1.46
CA SER A 212 -26.52 -11.26 -0.04
C SER A 212 -26.89 -9.80 0.28
N GLU A 213 -28.17 -9.59 0.59
CA GLU A 213 -28.71 -8.30 0.99
C GLU A 213 -29.13 -8.38 2.46
N LEU A 214 -28.65 -7.46 3.27
CA LEU A 214 -28.94 -7.36 4.70
C LEU A 214 -29.50 -5.98 4.99
N GLN A 215 -30.48 -5.90 5.93
CA GLN A 215 -31.13 -4.65 6.29
C GLN A 215 -30.68 -4.21 7.70
N GLU A 216 -30.05 -3.04 7.79
CA GLU A 216 -29.54 -2.50 9.04
C GLU A 216 -28.70 -3.50 9.87
N PRO A 217 -27.73 -4.21 9.26
CA PRO A 217 -26.94 -5.21 9.98
C PRO A 217 -26.00 -4.53 11.00
N PHE A 218 -25.66 -5.27 12.04
CA PHE A 218 -24.45 -4.93 12.79
C PHE A 218 -23.21 -5.22 11.94
N VAL A 219 -22.20 -4.39 12.04
CA VAL A 219 -20.92 -4.54 11.32
C VAL A 219 -19.80 -4.78 12.32
N LEU A 220 -19.15 -5.94 12.20
CA LEU A 220 -17.91 -6.26 12.90
C LEU A 220 -16.74 -6.07 11.95
N VAL A 221 -15.82 -5.20 12.29
CA VAL A 221 -14.56 -5.01 11.57
C VAL A 221 -13.41 -5.46 12.47
N THR A 222 -12.53 -6.31 11.94
CA THR A 222 -11.36 -6.79 12.66
C THR A 222 -10.23 -7.15 11.70
N ASP A 223 -9.00 -6.93 12.14
CA ASP A 223 -7.76 -7.33 11.49
C ASP A 223 -7.38 -8.80 11.74
N LYS A 224 -8.17 -9.51 12.55
CA LYS A 224 -7.88 -10.89 12.96
C LYS A 224 -8.47 -11.90 12.00
N LYS A 225 -7.83 -13.06 11.93
CA LYS A 225 -8.41 -14.28 11.41
C LYS A 225 -9.33 -14.89 12.46
N ILE A 226 -10.56 -15.23 12.07
CA ILE A 226 -11.57 -15.83 12.94
C ILE A 226 -11.77 -17.29 12.53
N SER A 227 -11.25 -18.22 13.32
CA SER A 227 -11.36 -19.67 13.08
C SER A 227 -12.26 -20.38 14.09
N SER A 228 -12.43 -19.82 15.29
CA SER A 228 -13.26 -20.40 16.35
C SER A 228 -14.48 -19.53 16.64
N ILE A 229 -15.65 -20.17 16.73
CA ILE A 229 -16.90 -19.48 17.09
C ILE A 229 -16.86 -18.88 18.50
N LYS A 230 -16.01 -19.38 19.38
CA LYS A 230 -15.87 -18.88 20.75
C LYS A 230 -15.50 -17.41 20.81
N GLU A 231 -14.75 -16.92 19.81
CA GLU A 231 -14.37 -15.52 19.69
C GLU A 231 -15.55 -14.60 19.41
N LEU A 232 -16.55 -15.12 18.65
CA LEU A 232 -17.75 -14.37 18.27
C LEU A 232 -18.90 -14.51 19.29
N LEU A 233 -18.89 -15.53 20.17
CA LEU A 233 -19.98 -15.80 21.09
C LEU A 233 -20.41 -14.60 21.95
N PRO A 234 -19.51 -13.80 22.52
CA PRO A 234 -19.92 -12.64 23.33
C PRO A 234 -20.66 -11.60 22.51
N LEU A 235 -20.23 -11.38 21.25
CA LEU A 235 -20.87 -10.45 20.32
C LEU A 235 -22.24 -10.97 19.89
N LEU A 236 -22.32 -12.24 19.48
CA LEU A 236 -23.57 -12.87 19.03
C LEU A 236 -24.63 -12.88 20.12
N LYS A 237 -24.26 -13.13 21.38
CA LYS A 237 -25.18 -13.04 22.52
C LYS A 237 -25.77 -11.64 22.66
N LYS A 238 -24.93 -10.61 22.70
CA LYS A 238 -25.37 -9.21 22.79
C LYS A 238 -26.27 -8.80 21.63
N MET A 239 -25.95 -9.26 20.42
CA MET A 239 -26.73 -8.98 19.23
C MET A 239 -28.13 -9.58 19.33
N ILE A 240 -28.24 -10.85 19.75
CA ILE A 240 -29.52 -11.53 19.94
C ILE A 240 -30.33 -10.89 21.06
N GLU A 241 -29.70 -10.52 22.18
CA GLU A 241 -30.33 -9.81 23.30
C GLU A 241 -30.88 -8.43 22.87
N ALA A 242 -30.21 -7.77 21.93
CA ALA A 242 -30.66 -6.53 21.30
C ALA A 242 -31.76 -6.73 20.23
N GLY A 243 -32.20 -7.97 19.99
CA GLY A 243 -33.25 -8.28 19.01
C GLY A 243 -32.80 -8.20 17.55
N LYS A 244 -31.51 -8.01 17.30
CA LYS A 244 -30.93 -7.93 15.94
C LYS A 244 -30.48 -9.32 15.49
N LYS A 245 -30.73 -9.64 14.21
CA LYS A 245 -30.44 -10.97 13.64
C LYS A 245 -29.49 -10.92 12.46
N GLU A 246 -29.04 -9.74 12.04
CA GLU A 246 -28.19 -9.56 10.87
C GLU A 246 -26.83 -9.02 11.24
N LEU A 247 -25.77 -9.67 10.74
CA LEU A 247 -24.39 -9.36 11.04
C LEU A 247 -23.53 -9.41 9.79
N VAL A 248 -22.78 -8.34 9.52
CA VAL A 248 -21.68 -8.34 8.55
C VAL A 248 -20.36 -8.46 9.30
N ILE A 249 -19.50 -9.36 8.88
CA ILE A 249 -18.16 -9.56 9.44
C ILE A 249 -17.15 -9.23 8.34
N ILE A 250 -16.35 -8.21 8.58
CA ILE A 250 -15.22 -7.83 7.73
C ILE A 250 -13.96 -8.19 8.51
N ALA A 251 -13.26 -9.24 8.08
CA ALA A 251 -12.12 -9.80 8.79
C ALA A 251 -10.99 -10.16 7.82
N GLU A 252 -9.79 -10.37 8.33
CA GLU A 252 -8.70 -10.89 7.49
C GLU A 252 -9.10 -12.22 6.84
N GLU A 253 -9.68 -13.11 7.62
CA GLU A 253 -10.24 -14.38 7.15
C GLU A 253 -11.27 -14.91 8.17
N VAL A 254 -12.31 -15.59 7.67
CA VAL A 254 -13.23 -16.38 8.51
C VAL A 254 -13.28 -17.78 7.96
N ASP A 255 -12.84 -18.77 8.74
CA ASP A 255 -12.76 -20.16 8.28
C ASP A 255 -13.14 -21.18 9.37
N GLY A 256 -12.93 -22.46 9.08
CA GLY A 256 -13.04 -23.56 10.02
C GLY A 256 -14.42 -23.65 10.73
N GLU A 257 -14.37 -23.84 12.04
CA GLU A 257 -15.53 -23.99 12.92
C GLU A 257 -16.40 -22.74 12.94
N ALA A 258 -15.79 -21.54 12.89
CA ALA A 258 -16.51 -20.28 12.91
C ALA A 258 -17.41 -20.16 11.67
N LEU A 259 -16.84 -20.36 10.47
CA LEU A 259 -17.58 -20.30 9.21
C LEU A 259 -18.71 -21.32 9.17
N ALA A 260 -18.43 -22.59 9.52
CA ALA A 260 -19.44 -23.66 9.54
C ALA A 260 -20.61 -23.33 10.47
N THR A 261 -20.31 -22.80 11.66
CA THR A 261 -21.33 -22.43 12.63
C THR A 261 -22.18 -21.25 12.16
N LEU A 262 -21.59 -20.23 11.56
CA LEU A 262 -22.32 -19.09 10.99
C LEU A 262 -23.29 -19.56 9.89
N VAL A 263 -22.83 -20.42 8.99
CA VAL A 263 -23.64 -20.99 7.91
C VAL A 263 -24.79 -21.85 8.47
N VAL A 264 -24.53 -22.73 9.42
CA VAL A 264 -25.57 -23.59 10.03
C VAL A 264 -26.62 -22.75 10.74
N ASN A 265 -26.25 -21.71 11.46
CA ASN A 265 -27.22 -20.86 12.16
C ASN A 265 -28.08 -20.05 11.19
N LYS A 266 -27.50 -19.59 10.07
CA LYS A 266 -28.27 -18.97 8.98
C LYS A 266 -29.27 -19.95 8.38
N LEU A 267 -28.87 -21.18 8.05
CA LEU A 267 -29.77 -22.23 7.51
C LEU A 267 -30.89 -22.58 8.47
N ARG A 268 -30.64 -22.49 9.78
CA ARG A 268 -31.67 -22.68 10.81
C ARG A 268 -32.56 -21.46 11.06
N GLY A 269 -32.28 -20.32 10.42
CA GLY A 269 -33.02 -19.08 10.60
C GLY A 269 -32.84 -18.41 11.97
N ILE A 270 -31.77 -18.75 12.71
CA ILE A 270 -31.48 -18.18 14.03
C ILE A 270 -30.96 -16.76 13.85
N PHE A 271 -29.95 -16.57 12.99
CA PHE A 271 -29.43 -15.29 12.58
C PHE A 271 -28.79 -15.39 11.19
N THR A 272 -28.69 -14.27 10.49
CA THR A 272 -28.04 -14.16 9.20
C THR A 272 -26.69 -13.48 9.36
N ALA A 273 -25.61 -14.18 9.03
CA ALA A 273 -24.29 -13.61 8.98
C ALA A 273 -23.75 -13.59 7.56
N LEU A 274 -23.13 -12.50 7.18
CA LEU A 274 -22.34 -12.32 5.97
C LEU A 274 -20.90 -12.07 6.37
N ALA A 275 -20.01 -12.97 5.98
CA ALA A 275 -18.58 -12.75 6.18
C ALA A 275 -17.91 -12.42 4.85
N VAL A 276 -17.13 -11.37 4.84
CA VAL A 276 -16.33 -10.90 3.71
C VAL A 276 -14.88 -10.73 4.16
N LYS A 277 -13.96 -10.95 3.23
CA LYS A 277 -12.55 -10.75 3.48
C LYS A 277 -12.23 -9.26 3.44
N ALA A 278 -11.46 -8.78 4.41
CA ALA A 278 -11.03 -7.38 4.45
C ALA A 278 -10.34 -6.97 3.15
N PRO A 279 -10.69 -5.80 2.59
CA PRO A 279 -10.06 -5.28 1.38
C PRO A 279 -8.59 -4.90 1.64
N GLY A 280 -7.81 -4.84 0.56
CA GLY A 280 -6.40 -4.49 0.63
C GLY A 280 -5.45 -5.68 0.68
N PHE A 281 -4.15 -5.37 0.56
CA PHE A 281 -3.05 -6.34 0.57
C PHE A 281 -1.98 -5.89 1.56
N GLY A 282 -1.29 -6.86 2.18
CA GLY A 282 -0.22 -6.60 3.13
C GLY A 282 -0.70 -5.77 4.34
N ASP A 283 0.05 -4.74 4.70
CA ASP A 283 -0.26 -3.90 5.86
C ASP A 283 -1.53 -3.03 5.70
N ARG A 284 -2.05 -2.87 4.46
CA ARG A 284 -3.32 -2.18 4.21
C ARG A 284 -4.57 -2.98 4.61
N LYS A 285 -4.40 -4.23 5.03
CA LYS A 285 -5.48 -5.05 5.61
C LYS A 285 -5.74 -4.77 7.07
N LYS A 286 -4.81 -4.10 7.73
CA LYS A 286 -4.93 -3.69 9.13
C LYS A 286 -5.64 -2.33 9.20
#